data_c09799aba76d47c54fb80ad8d3b1b49c
#
_entry.id   c09799aba76d47c54fb80ad8d3b1b49c
#
_cell.length_a   1.000
_cell.length_b   1.000
_cell.length_c   1.000
_cell.angle_alpha   90.00
_cell.angle_beta   90.00
_cell.angle_gamma   90.00
#
_symmetry.space_group_name_H-M   'P 1'
#
loop_
_entity.id
_entity.type
_entity.pdbx_description
1 polymer ?
#
loop_
_entity_poly.entity_id
_entity_poly.type
_entity_poly.pdbx_seq_one_letter_code
_entity_poly.pdbx_strand_id
1 'polypeptide(L)'
;AGATLAAAGVRVSVTTKAARNAAGPIPAGSFVVRRDGNGGVPDLAAFVARVAADAGARPRPLDTAATVEGPSLGSATLLPVKAPRVVLLAGDGTDPSGIAFLRRALETGLGVRPTVRRVGSLGDDGFDGVTALVVPHGNARFQRALLAEKTAEAIRRFVDGGGVVVAVRGGA
;
A
#
# COMPACT_ATOMS: atom_id res chain seq x y z
N ALA A 1 3.10 -9.35 2.74
CA ALA A 1 1.98 -10.32 2.50
C ALA A 1 0.71 -9.62 2.03
N GLY A 2 0.07 -8.74 2.84
CA GLY A 2 -1.23 -8.14 2.48
C GLY A 2 -1.22 -7.37 1.16
N ALA A 3 -0.22 -6.51 0.94
CA ALA A 3 -0.04 -5.76 -0.30
C ALA A 3 0.18 -6.67 -1.52
N THR A 4 0.95 -7.74 -1.35
CA THR A 4 1.23 -8.74 -2.41
C THR A 4 -0.04 -9.48 -2.81
N LEU A 5 -0.84 -9.90 -1.83
CA LEU A 5 -2.14 -10.53 -2.08
C LEU A 5 -3.10 -9.56 -2.81
N ALA A 6 -3.19 -8.32 -2.33
CA ALA A 6 -4.03 -7.30 -2.97
C ALA A 6 -3.58 -6.99 -4.40
N ALA A 7 -2.26 -6.90 -4.66
CA ALA A 7 -1.72 -6.70 -6.01
C ALA A 7 -2.03 -7.87 -6.96
N ALA A 8 -2.20 -9.08 -6.43
CA ALA A 8 -2.64 -10.27 -7.17
C ALA A 8 -4.16 -10.38 -7.33
N GLY A 9 -4.92 -9.35 -6.96
CA GLY A 9 -6.38 -9.32 -7.10
C GLY A 9 -7.14 -10.00 -5.96
N VAL A 10 -6.45 -10.47 -4.92
CA VAL A 10 -7.10 -11.06 -3.74
C VAL A 10 -7.72 -9.94 -2.88
N ARG A 11 -8.98 -10.09 -2.53
CA ARG A 11 -9.63 -9.20 -1.56
C ARG A 11 -9.12 -9.52 -0.16
N VAL A 12 -8.35 -8.60 0.37
CA VAL A 12 -7.74 -8.68 1.71
C VAL A 12 -8.27 -7.54 2.55
N SER A 13 -8.52 -7.80 3.81
CA SER A 13 -8.84 -6.77 4.79
C SER A 13 -7.85 -6.82 5.95
N VAL A 14 -7.74 -5.74 6.70
CA VAL A 14 -6.94 -5.65 7.92
C VAL A 14 -7.83 -5.31 9.11
N THR A 15 -7.60 -5.96 10.24
CA THR A 15 -8.32 -5.68 11.48
C THR A 15 -7.82 -4.38 12.09
N THR A 16 -8.72 -3.47 12.47
CA THR A 16 -8.35 -2.22 13.18
C THR A 16 -8.39 -2.39 14.70
N LYS A 17 -9.08 -3.41 15.20
CA LYS A 17 -9.20 -3.73 16.62
C LYS A 17 -8.85 -5.19 16.85
N ALA A 18 -8.35 -5.47 18.04
CA ALA A 18 -8.13 -6.85 18.47
C ALA A 18 -9.48 -7.57 18.65
N ALA A 19 -9.47 -8.86 18.38
CA ALA A 19 -10.61 -9.74 18.57
C ALA A 19 -10.12 -11.11 19.06
N ARG A 20 -11.03 -11.97 19.47
CA ARG A 20 -10.75 -13.37 19.83
C ARG A 20 -11.83 -14.26 19.26
N ASN A 21 -11.46 -15.36 18.65
CA ASN A 21 -12.38 -16.43 18.29
C ASN A 21 -12.04 -17.71 19.04
N ALA A 22 -12.77 -18.78 18.78
CA ALA A 22 -12.52 -20.09 19.43
C ALA A 22 -11.11 -20.64 19.19
N ALA A 23 -10.47 -20.28 18.06
CA ALA A 23 -9.10 -20.71 17.73
C ALA A 23 -8.01 -19.79 18.33
N GLY A 24 -8.38 -18.75 19.10
CA GLY A 24 -7.46 -17.89 19.83
C GLY A 24 -7.50 -16.40 19.44
N PRO A 25 -6.52 -15.61 19.92
CA PRO A 25 -6.49 -14.16 19.73
C PRO A 25 -6.21 -13.78 18.27
N ILE A 26 -6.78 -12.65 17.87
CA ILE A 26 -6.59 -11.98 16.58
C ILE A 26 -6.16 -10.54 16.88
N PRO A 27 -4.87 -10.24 16.81
CA PRO A 27 -4.38 -8.89 17.05
C PRO A 27 -4.90 -7.87 16.04
N ALA A 28 -4.99 -6.60 16.45
CA ALA A 28 -5.14 -5.51 15.48
C ALA A 28 -3.98 -5.53 14.48
N GLY A 29 -4.25 -5.19 13.21
CA GLY A 29 -3.28 -5.32 12.13
C GLY A 29 -3.22 -6.70 11.48
N SER A 30 -4.01 -7.67 11.93
CA SER A 30 -4.09 -8.98 11.28
C SER A 30 -4.75 -8.87 9.90
N PHE A 31 -4.15 -9.50 8.89
CA PHE A 31 -4.76 -9.63 7.57
C PHE A 31 -5.81 -10.74 7.57
N VAL A 32 -6.95 -10.45 6.98
CA VAL A 32 -8.08 -11.38 6.83
C VAL A 32 -8.36 -11.57 5.34
N VAL A 33 -8.30 -12.82 4.90
CA VAL A 33 -8.67 -13.24 3.54
C VAL A 33 -9.90 -14.13 3.64
N ARG A 34 -11.00 -13.67 3.10
CA ARG A 34 -12.26 -14.41 3.11
C ARG A 34 -12.41 -15.21 1.82
N ARG A 35 -12.99 -16.41 1.89
CA ARG A 35 -13.28 -17.21 0.69
C ARG A 35 -14.39 -16.58 -0.15
N ASP A 36 -15.43 -16.07 0.51
CA ASP A 36 -16.47 -15.29 -0.15
C ASP A 36 -15.86 -13.99 -0.68
N GLY A 37 -16.15 -13.68 -1.92
CA GLY A 37 -15.53 -12.55 -2.62
C GLY A 37 -14.16 -12.84 -3.27
N ASN A 38 -13.58 -14.02 -3.05
CA ASN A 38 -12.34 -14.50 -3.69
C ASN A 38 -12.54 -15.78 -4.50
N GLY A 39 -13.78 -16.15 -4.81
CA GLY A 39 -14.11 -17.40 -5.52
C GLY A 39 -13.51 -17.52 -6.93
N GLY A 40 -13.10 -16.40 -7.53
CA GLY A 40 -12.39 -16.39 -8.82
C GLY A 40 -10.87 -16.62 -8.71
N VAL A 41 -10.31 -16.77 -7.51
CA VAL A 41 -8.88 -17.02 -7.32
C VAL A 41 -8.66 -18.53 -7.19
N PRO A 42 -8.02 -19.17 -8.20
CA PRO A 42 -7.73 -20.60 -8.13
C PRO A 42 -6.83 -20.90 -6.93
N ASP A 43 -7.14 -21.97 -6.23
CA ASP A 43 -6.33 -22.49 -5.12
C ASP A 43 -5.94 -21.40 -4.08
N LEU A 44 -6.90 -20.55 -3.71
CA LEU A 44 -6.72 -19.41 -2.81
C LEU A 44 -5.92 -19.78 -1.55
N ALA A 45 -6.19 -20.95 -0.96
CA ALA A 45 -5.53 -21.37 0.28
C ALA A 45 -4.03 -21.59 0.09
N ALA A 46 -3.64 -22.31 -0.97
CA ALA A 46 -2.23 -22.52 -1.30
C ALA A 46 -1.53 -21.22 -1.69
N PHE A 47 -2.20 -20.35 -2.43
CA PHE A 47 -1.67 -19.04 -2.78
C PHE A 47 -1.41 -18.18 -1.55
N VAL A 48 -2.37 -18.10 -0.61
CA VAL A 48 -2.21 -17.36 0.65
C VAL A 48 -1.10 -17.95 1.50
N ALA A 49 -1.01 -19.30 1.60
CA ALA A 49 0.04 -19.97 2.36
C ALA A 49 1.45 -19.64 1.81
N ARG A 50 1.62 -19.65 0.50
CA ARG A 50 2.89 -19.30 -0.15
C ARG A 50 3.29 -17.85 0.13
N VAL A 51 2.38 -16.90 -0.13
CA VAL A 51 2.66 -15.47 0.10
C VAL A 51 2.94 -15.18 1.57
N ALA A 52 2.27 -15.89 2.48
CA ALA A 52 2.52 -15.77 3.91
C ALA A 52 3.91 -16.30 4.29
N ALA A 53 4.31 -17.47 3.76
CA ALA A 53 5.62 -18.07 4.00
C ALA A 53 6.76 -17.15 3.50
N ASP A 54 6.64 -16.60 2.28
CA ASP A 54 7.60 -15.65 1.70
C ASP A 54 7.76 -14.38 2.56
N ALA A 55 6.71 -14.01 3.30
CA ALA A 55 6.70 -12.86 4.20
C ALA A 55 7.02 -13.21 5.67
N GLY A 56 7.42 -14.44 5.97
CA GLY A 56 7.65 -14.90 7.34
C GLY A 56 6.39 -14.92 8.22
N ALA A 57 5.20 -14.88 7.62
CA ALA A 57 3.92 -14.91 8.32
C ALA A 57 3.34 -16.33 8.37
N ARG A 58 2.48 -16.58 9.35
CA ARG A 58 1.79 -17.87 9.50
C ARG A 58 0.30 -17.68 9.32
N PRO A 59 -0.31 -18.16 8.24
CA PRO A 59 -1.74 -18.13 8.08
C PRO A 59 -2.41 -19.12 9.03
N ARG A 60 -3.55 -18.73 9.56
CA ARG A 60 -4.39 -19.57 10.41
C ARG A 60 -5.76 -19.72 9.76
N PRO A 61 -6.16 -20.92 9.35
CA PRO A 61 -7.50 -21.12 8.82
C PRO A 61 -8.54 -20.96 9.93
N LEU A 62 -9.68 -20.37 9.57
CA LEU A 62 -10.82 -20.16 10.44
C LEU A 62 -12.09 -20.64 9.71
N ASP A 63 -12.92 -21.39 10.40
CA ASP A 63 -14.16 -21.91 9.84
C ASP A 63 -15.31 -20.91 9.94
N THR A 64 -15.16 -19.89 10.79
CA THR A 64 -16.17 -18.86 11.02
C THR A 64 -15.55 -17.48 11.19
N ALA A 65 -16.29 -16.47 10.78
CA ALA A 65 -15.97 -15.06 11.04
C ALA A 65 -16.46 -14.59 12.43
N ALA A 66 -17.20 -15.42 13.15
CA ALA A 66 -17.69 -15.10 14.48
C ALA A 66 -16.54 -15.01 15.49
N THR A 67 -16.68 -14.08 16.42
CA THR A 67 -15.73 -13.85 17.50
C THR A 67 -16.45 -14.00 18.85
N VAL A 68 -15.73 -14.45 19.86
CA VAL A 68 -16.23 -14.52 21.24
C VAL A 68 -15.95 -13.21 22.00
N GLU A 69 -14.95 -12.46 21.54
CA GLU A 69 -14.61 -11.14 22.06
C GLU A 69 -14.23 -10.22 20.91
N GLY A 70 -14.58 -8.94 21.01
CA GLY A 70 -14.26 -7.93 20.01
C GLY A 70 -15.14 -8.03 18.75
N PRO A 71 -14.81 -7.25 17.72
CA PRO A 71 -15.62 -7.18 16.50
C PRO A 71 -15.50 -8.45 15.65
N SER A 72 -16.63 -8.89 15.07
CA SER A 72 -16.66 -9.97 14.08
C SER A 72 -15.74 -9.69 12.88
N LEU A 73 -15.13 -10.73 12.31
CA LEU A 73 -14.30 -10.66 11.11
C LEU A 73 -15.09 -10.39 9.81
N GLY A 74 -16.35 -10.07 9.92
CA GLY A 74 -17.20 -9.59 8.83
C GLY A 74 -17.71 -8.16 9.05
N SER A 75 -17.30 -7.50 10.15
CA SER A 75 -17.81 -6.19 10.53
C SER A 75 -17.14 -5.03 9.77
N ALA A 76 -17.73 -3.83 9.86
CA ALA A 76 -17.17 -2.60 9.30
C ALA A 76 -15.82 -2.15 9.92
N THR A 77 -15.35 -2.83 10.97
CA THR A 77 -14.03 -2.59 11.55
C THR A 77 -12.88 -3.21 10.77
N LEU A 78 -13.18 -3.97 9.73
CA LEU A 78 -12.21 -4.47 8.78
C LEU A 78 -12.02 -3.44 7.65
N LEU A 79 -10.81 -2.94 7.50
CA LEU A 79 -10.48 -2.04 6.40
C LEU A 79 -9.97 -2.83 5.19
N PRO A 80 -10.48 -2.56 3.98
CA PRO A 80 -9.97 -3.21 2.77
C PRO A 80 -8.54 -2.76 2.49
N VAL A 81 -7.66 -3.72 2.19
CA VAL A 81 -6.29 -3.44 1.73
C VAL A 81 -6.33 -3.17 0.24
N LYS A 82 -5.96 -1.97 -0.15
CA LYS A 82 -5.84 -1.59 -1.57
C LYS A 82 -4.51 -2.11 -2.13
N ALA A 83 -4.51 -2.53 -3.40
CA ALA A 83 -3.29 -2.81 -4.12
C ALA A 83 -2.41 -1.54 -4.18
N PRO A 84 -1.13 -1.61 -3.84
CA PRO A 84 -0.28 -0.43 -3.85
C PRO A 84 -0.05 0.05 -5.28
N ARG A 85 -0.40 1.30 -5.55
CA ARG A 85 -0.08 2.02 -6.77
C ARG A 85 0.83 3.18 -6.39
N VAL A 86 2.13 2.99 -6.57
CA VAL A 86 3.15 3.91 -6.12
C VAL A 86 3.65 4.77 -7.27
N VAL A 87 3.68 6.07 -7.07
CA VAL A 87 4.36 7.02 -7.95
C VAL A 87 5.66 7.44 -7.28
N LEU A 88 6.76 7.32 -8.00
CA LEU A 88 8.06 7.87 -7.63
C LEU A 88 8.26 9.16 -8.44
N LEU A 89 8.33 10.29 -7.75
CA LEU A 89 8.60 11.57 -8.41
C LEU A 89 10.05 11.67 -8.88
N ALA A 90 10.22 12.26 -10.04
CA ALA A 90 11.52 12.61 -10.60
C ALA A 90 11.44 14.02 -11.22
N GLY A 91 12.55 14.60 -11.54
CA GLY A 91 12.59 15.89 -12.20
C GLY A 91 13.98 16.47 -12.25
N ASP A 92 14.10 17.66 -12.83
CA ASP A 92 15.37 18.37 -12.87
C ASP A 92 15.86 18.63 -11.45
N GLY A 93 17.06 18.15 -11.15
CA GLY A 93 17.66 18.29 -9.82
C GLY A 93 17.44 17.10 -8.87
N THR A 94 16.76 16.03 -9.32
CA THR A 94 16.81 14.74 -8.60
C THR A 94 18.10 13.98 -8.95
N ASP A 95 18.62 13.23 -7.99
CA ASP A 95 19.77 12.34 -8.23
C ASP A 95 19.30 11.04 -8.94
N PRO A 96 19.82 10.75 -10.15
CA PRO A 96 19.47 9.52 -10.87
C PRO A 96 19.80 8.24 -10.10
N SER A 97 20.88 8.23 -9.33
CA SER A 97 21.28 7.08 -8.52
C SER A 97 20.30 6.85 -7.38
N GLY A 98 19.83 7.94 -6.75
CA GLY A 98 18.80 7.90 -5.73
C GLY A 98 17.46 7.36 -6.26
N ILE A 99 17.06 7.80 -7.45
CA ILE A 99 15.86 7.28 -8.13
C ILE A 99 15.99 5.77 -8.41
N ALA A 100 17.14 5.36 -8.95
CA ALA A 100 17.39 3.94 -9.24
C ALA A 100 17.37 3.09 -7.97
N PHE A 101 17.97 3.58 -6.88
CA PHE A 101 17.97 2.91 -5.58
C PHE A 101 16.56 2.75 -5.01
N LEU A 102 15.78 3.84 -5.00
CA LEU A 102 14.40 3.82 -4.50
C LEU A 102 13.52 2.88 -5.32
N ARG A 103 13.65 2.92 -6.65
CA ARG A 103 12.95 1.99 -7.54
C ARG A 103 13.29 0.54 -7.20
N ARG A 104 14.59 0.22 -7.10
CA ARG A 104 15.03 -1.12 -6.73
C ARG A 104 14.52 -1.54 -5.35
N ALA A 105 14.58 -0.67 -4.35
CA ALA A 105 14.08 -0.97 -3.01
C ALA A 105 12.58 -1.29 -3.01
N LEU A 106 11.78 -0.54 -3.77
CA LEU A 106 10.35 -0.80 -3.94
C LEU A 106 10.08 -2.12 -4.67
N GLU A 107 10.80 -2.38 -5.78
CA GLU A 107 10.61 -3.58 -6.60
C GLU A 107 11.08 -4.85 -5.88
N THR A 108 12.29 -4.84 -5.31
CA THR A 108 12.87 -6.05 -4.70
C THR A 108 12.49 -6.23 -3.23
N GLY A 109 12.36 -5.14 -2.47
CA GLY A 109 12.02 -5.20 -1.03
C GLY A 109 10.54 -5.34 -0.76
N LEU A 110 9.69 -4.67 -1.56
CA LEU A 110 8.25 -4.63 -1.35
C LEU A 110 7.44 -5.33 -2.46
N GLY A 111 8.07 -5.74 -3.56
CA GLY A 111 7.39 -6.32 -4.72
C GLY A 111 6.48 -5.33 -5.45
N VAL A 112 6.74 -4.02 -5.30
CA VAL A 112 5.92 -2.95 -5.87
C VAL A 112 6.68 -2.26 -6.98
N ARG A 113 6.13 -2.24 -8.20
CA ARG A 113 6.69 -1.50 -9.33
C ARG A 113 6.15 -0.07 -9.33
N PRO A 114 6.97 0.95 -8.99
CA PRO A 114 6.52 2.31 -9.04
C PRO A 114 6.45 2.83 -10.47
N THR A 115 5.47 3.72 -10.71
CA THR A 115 5.46 4.56 -11.91
C THR A 115 6.32 5.79 -11.64
N VAL A 116 7.32 6.04 -12.48
CA VAL A 116 8.12 7.27 -12.36
C VAL A 116 7.40 8.39 -13.10
N ARG A 117 7.11 9.50 -12.41
CA ARG A 117 6.51 10.70 -13.00
C ARG A 117 7.40 11.92 -12.78
N ARG A 118 7.48 12.80 -13.78
CA ARG A 118 8.16 14.09 -13.62
C ARG A 118 7.27 15.07 -12.86
N VAL A 119 7.85 15.82 -11.93
CA VAL A 119 7.14 16.84 -11.14
C VAL A 119 6.41 17.85 -12.05
N GLY A 120 7.05 18.31 -13.13
CA GLY A 120 6.45 19.27 -14.07
C GLY A 120 5.35 18.69 -14.96
N SER A 121 5.14 17.37 -14.97
CA SER A 121 4.09 16.71 -15.75
C SER A 121 2.91 16.24 -14.90
N LEU A 122 2.81 16.71 -13.67
CA LEU A 122 1.64 16.47 -12.83
C LEU A 122 0.51 17.34 -13.39
N GLY A 123 -0.29 16.73 -14.27
CA GLY A 123 -1.44 17.37 -14.92
C GLY A 123 -2.66 17.46 -14.01
N ASP A 124 -3.80 17.84 -14.62
CA ASP A 124 -5.08 17.96 -13.90
C ASP A 124 -5.65 16.61 -13.46
N ASP A 125 -5.23 15.52 -14.11
CA ASP A 125 -5.56 14.12 -13.75
C ASP A 125 -5.00 13.74 -12.37
N GLY A 126 -4.16 14.55 -11.78
CA GLY A 126 -3.68 14.39 -10.40
C GLY A 126 -3.01 13.04 -10.16
N PHE A 127 -3.39 12.43 -9.05
CA PHE A 127 -2.88 11.13 -8.62
C PHE A 127 -3.99 10.08 -8.59
N ASP A 128 -4.87 10.07 -9.60
CA ASP A 128 -6.00 9.14 -9.65
C ASP A 128 -5.55 7.67 -9.55
N GLY A 129 -6.14 6.98 -8.58
CA GLY A 129 -5.83 5.59 -8.29
C GLY A 129 -4.45 5.34 -7.67
N VAL A 130 -3.63 6.38 -7.45
CA VAL A 130 -2.36 6.30 -6.71
C VAL A 130 -2.67 6.13 -5.23
N THR A 131 -1.92 5.27 -4.55
CA THR A 131 -2.05 5.05 -3.11
C THR A 131 -0.90 5.68 -2.32
N ALA A 132 0.28 5.77 -2.95
CA ALA A 132 1.45 6.37 -2.31
C ALA A 132 2.30 7.16 -3.32
N LEU A 133 2.81 8.28 -2.85
CA LEU A 133 3.72 9.16 -3.56
C LEU A 133 5.08 9.14 -2.85
N VAL A 134 6.12 8.78 -3.57
CA VAL A 134 7.49 8.81 -3.05
C VAL A 134 8.21 10.03 -3.62
N VAL A 135 8.64 10.91 -2.73
CA VAL A 135 9.38 12.13 -3.04
C VAL A 135 10.86 11.89 -2.71
N PRO A 136 11.74 11.79 -3.71
CA PRO A 136 13.14 11.54 -3.49
C PRO A 136 13.88 12.81 -3.01
N HIS A 137 15.13 12.63 -2.62
CA HIS A 137 16.02 13.77 -2.46
C HIS A 137 16.23 14.52 -3.78
N GLY A 138 16.25 15.85 -3.70
CA GLY A 138 16.53 16.71 -4.82
C GLY A 138 17.14 18.06 -4.37
N ASN A 139 17.78 18.74 -5.31
CA ASN A 139 18.33 20.07 -5.08
C ASN A 139 17.25 21.17 -5.08
N ALA A 140 17.66 22.41 -4.89
CA ALA A 140 16.76 23.57 -4.85
C ALA A 140 15.87 23.73 -6.10
N ARG A 141 16.28 23.24 -7.28
CA ARG A 141 15.48 23.26 -8.50
C ARG A 141 14.29 22.30 -8.38
N PHE A 142 14.54 21.08 -7.92
CA PHE A 142 13.50 20.09 -7.68
C PHE A 142 12.53 20.56 -6.59
N GLN A 143 13.06 21.10 -5.48
CA GLN A 143 12.23 21.64 -4.40
C GLN A 143 11.32 22.78 -4.87
N ARG A 144 11.84 23.72 -5.67
CA ARG A 144 10.99 24.77 -6.26
C ARG A 144 9.88 24.22 -7.15
N ALA A 145 10.15 23.15 -7.91
CA ALA A 145 9.14 22.50 -8.73
C ALA A 145 8.06 21.79 -7.90
N LEU A 146 8.44 21.20 -6.76
CA LEU A 146 7.49 20.61 -5.81
C LEU A 146 6.60 21.67 -5.15
N LEU A 147 7.18 22.82 -4.80
CA LEU A 147 6.49 23.92 -4.13
C LEU A 147 5.73 24.85 -5.09
N ALA A 148 5.84 24.64 -6.40
CA ALA A 148 5.03 25.37 -7.37
C ALA A 148 3.54 25.13 -7.06
N GLU A 149 2.75 26.20 -7.06
CA GLU A 149 1.35 26.22 -6.59
C GLU A 149 0.53 25.03 -7.11
N LYS A 150 0.54 24.80 -8.41
CA LYS A 150 -0.17 23.67 -9.04
C LYS A 150 0.24 22.31 -8.51
N THR A 151 1.55 22.10 -8.30
CA THR A 151 2.09 20.83 -7.76
C THR A 151 1.72 20.65 -6.29
N ALA A 152 1.89 21.70 -5.50
CA ALA A 152 1.59 21.68 -4.07
C ALA A 152 0.10 21.43 -3.81
N GLU A 153 -0.78 22.05 -4.60
CA GLU A 153 -2.23 21.80 -4.53
C GLU A 153 -2.61 20.36 -4.92
N ALA A 154 -1.98 19.82 -5.97
CA ALA A 154 -2.20 18.44 -6.38
C ALA A 154 -1.80 17.45 -5.25
N ILE A 155 -0.65 17.69 -4.61
CA ILE A 155 -0.18 16.87 -3.48
C ILE A 155 -1.12 17.01 -2.28
N ARG A 156 -1.59 18.23 -1.95
CA ARG A 156 -2.56 18.44 -0.86
C ARG A 156 -3.84 17.66 -1.12
N ARG A 157 -4.45 17.83 -2.29
CA ARG A 157 -5.68 17.08 -2.67
C ARG A 157 -5.48 15.57 -2.59
N PHE A 158 -4.30 15.08 -2.97
CA PHE A 158 -3.96 13.67 -2.87
C PHE A 158 -3.93 13.19 -1.41
N VAL A 159 -3.33 13.96 -0.50
CA VAL A 159 -3.27 13.65 0.94
C VAL A 159 -4.66 13.74 1.56
N ASP A 160 -5.43 14.78 1.25
CA ASP A 160 -6.79 14.97 1.74
C ASP A 160 -7.72 13.83 1.29
N GLY A 161 -7.46 13.27 0.11
CA GLY A 161 -8.13 12.07 -0.41
C GLY A 161 -7.66 10.73 0.21
N GLY A 162 -6.77 10.78 1.22
CA GLY A 162 -6.24 9.61 1.93
C GLY A 162 -5.00 8.98 1.27
N GLY A 163 -4.35 9.67 0.36
CA GLY A 163 -3.06 9.25 -0.21
C GLY A 163 -1.91 9.40 0.79
N VAL A 164 -0.89 8.57 0.64
CA VAL A 164 0.30 8.58 1.52
C VAL A 164 1.48 9.22 0.80
N VAL A 165 2.15 10.17 1.43
CA VAL A 165 3.40 10.76 0.94
C VAL A 165 4.56 10.26 1.77
N VAL A 166 5.58 9.72 1.10
CA VAL A 166 6.84 9.27 1.68
C VAL A 166 7.96 10.15 1.13
N ALA A 167 8.50 11.03 1.96
CA ALA A 167 9.63 11.86 1.59
C ALA A 167 10.95 11.24 2.07
N VAL A 168 11.98 11.25 1.20
CA VAL A 168 13.27 10.63 1.48
C VAL A 168 14.35 11.71 1.42
N ARG A 169 15.07 11.92 2.54
CA ARG A 169 16.15 12.93 2.73
C ARG A 169 15.69 14.29 2.20
N GLY A 170 16.00 15.35 2.34
CA GLY A 170 15.64 16.64 1.78
C GLY A 170 14.42 16.74 0.82
N GLY A 171 13.61 15.69 0.70
CA GLY A 171 12.32 15.71 0.03
C GLY A 171 11.16 16.01 0.99
N ALA A 172 11.52 16.24 2.26
CA ALA A 172 10.58 16.58 3.31
C ALA A 172 10.48 18.08 3.49
#